data_e40b1525e4149462c5f6a4855f803f22
#
_entry.id   e40b1525e4149462c5f6a4855f803f22
#
_cell.length_a   1.000
_cell.length_b   1.000
_cell.length_c   1.000
_cell.angle_alpha   90.00
_cell.angle_beta   90.00
_cell.angle_gamma   90.00
#
_symmetry.space_group_name_H-M   'P 1'
#
loop_
_entity.id
_entity.type
_entity.pdbx_description
1 polymer ?
#
loop_
_entity_poly.entity_id
_entity_poly.type
_entity_poly.pdbx_seq_one_letter_code
_entity_poly.pdbx_strand_id
1 'polypeptide(L)'
;MVRIDLTLEPLDDHVVIQPSDEESETNLGLIIPASAETDCRTGVVTAVGAEAAGIEPGDKVLFPSDAGYEVRLAGTAVRVMRRPELIARVHD
;
A
#
# COMPACT_ATOMS: atom_id res chain seq x y z
N MET A 1 5.10 22.02 23.56
CA MET A 1 5.17 20.62 23.12
C MET A 1 5.59 20.56 21.66
N VAL A 2 6.72 19.96 21.44
CA VAL A 2 7.21 19.82 20.07
C VAL A 2 6.47 18.67 19.42
N ARG A 3 5.81 18.99 18.32
CA ARG A 3 5.11 17.98 17.54
C ARG A 3 6.06 17.49 16.45
N ILE A 4 6.41 16.22 16.54
CA ILE A 4 7.27 15.62 15.54
C ILE A 4 6.38 14.92 14.53
N ASP A 5 6.37 15.44 13.32
CA ASP A 5 5.69 14.79 12.21
C ASP A 5 6.67 13.79 11.61
N LEU A 6 6.41 12.53 11.87
CA LEU A 6 7.24 11.46 11.33
C LEU A 6 6.71 11.07 9.96
N THR A 7 7.59 11.11 9.00
CA THR A 7 7.30 10.58 7.67
C THR A 7 8.30 9.49 7.35
N LEU A 8 7.86 8.49 6.61
CA LEU A 8 8.73 7.44 6.12
C LEU A 8 9.31 7.84 4.79
N GLU A 9 10.63 7.78 4.70
CA GLU A 9 11.31 7.91 3.42
C GLU A 9 11.80 6.52 3.04
N PRO A 10 11.19 5.88 2.04
CA PRO A 10 11.64 4.55 1.64
C PRO A 10 12.99 4.64 0.94
N LEU A 11 13.81 3.63 1.20
CA LEU A 11 15.16 3.56 0.64
C LEU A 11 15.21 2.50 -0.46
N ASP A 12 16.13 2.70 -1.40
CA ASP A 12 16.35 1.74 -2.48
C ASP A 12 15.08 1.51 -3.28
N ASP A 13 14.64 0.26 -3.41
CA ASP A 13 13.44 -0.10 -4.14
C ASP A 13 12.21 -0.27 -3.25
N HIS A 14 12.27 0.22 -2.03
CA HIS A 14 11.14 0.12 -1.12
C HIS A 14 10.04 1.11 -1.51
N VAL A 15 8.81 0.74 -1.20
CA VAL A 15 7.65 1.58 -1.41
C VAL A 15 6.82 1.60 -0.14
N VAL A 16 6.17 2.72 0.12
CA VAL A 16 5.24 2.86 1.23
C VAL A 16 3.84 2.91 0.67
N ILE A 17 2.98 2.03 1.18
CA ILE A 17 1.63 1.89 0.67
C ILE A 17 0.65 2.04 1.84
N GLN A 18 -0.37 2.85 1.63
CA GLN A 18 -1.48 2.93 2.55
C GLN A 18 -2.55 1.95 2.07
N PRO A 19 -2.76 0.85 2.82
CA PRO A 19 -3.78 -0.12 2.42
C PRO A 19 -5.16 0.52 2.39
N SER A 20 -5.93 0.10 1.41
CA SER A 20 -7.31 0.54 1.30
C SER A 20 -8.14 -0.38 2.19
N ASP A 21 -8.78 0.19 3.21
CA ASP A 21 -9.67 -0.56 4.10
C ASP A 21 -11.08 -0.65 3.55
N GLU A 22 -11.29 -0.18 2.36
CA GLU A 22 -12.61 -0.25 1.78
C GLU A 22 -12.98 -1.70 1.60
N GLU A 23 -14.02 -2.09 2.30
CA GLU A 23 -14.78 -3.26 1.95
C GLU A 23 -15.22 -3.01 0.54
N SER A 24 -14.55 -3.65 -0.31
CA SER A 24 -14.61 -3.23 -1.66
C SER A 24 -15.81 -3.76 -2.37
N GLU A 25 -16.66 -2.85 -2.69
CA GLU A 25 -17.25 -2.96 -3.98
C GLU A 25 -16.15 -2.77 -4.99
N THR A 26 -15.80 -3.82 -5.65
CA THR A 26 -14.97 -3.65 -6.84
C THR A 26 -15.82 -2.95 -7.88
N ASN A 27 -15.18 -2.28 -8.83
CA ASN A 27 -15.87 -1.64 -9.94
C ASN A 27 -16.72 -2.60 -10.78
N LEU A 28 -16.62 -3.89 -10.50
CA LEU A 28 -17.39 -4.93 -11.15
C LEU A 28 -18.65 -5.32 -10.35
N GLY A 29 -18.90 -4.61 -9.25
CA GLY A 29 -20.04 -4.91 -8.40
C GLY A 29 -19.90 -6.16 -7.55
N LEU A 30 -18.70 -6.70 -7.46
CA LEU A 30 -18.42 -7.84 -6.61
C LEU A 30 -18.13 -7.37 -5.20
N ILE A 31 -18.86 -7.91 -4.25
CA ILE A 31 -18.60 -7.64 -2.84
C ILE A 31 -17.69 -8.72 -2.33
N ILE A 32 -16.52 -8.33 -1.88
CA ILE A 32 -15.60 -9.24 -1.22
C ILE A 32 -15.86 -9.13 0.27
N PRO A 33 -16.34 -10.20 0.93
CA PRO A 33 -16.56 -10.13 2.36
C PRO A 33 -15.29 -9.81 3.11
N ALA A 34 -15.39 -8.92 4.08
CA ALA A 34 -14.24 -8.54 4.89
C ALA A 34 -13.61 -9.73 5.61
N SER A 35 -14.40 -10.78 5.84
CA SER A 35 -13.92 -12.00 6.48
C SER A 35 -13.28 -12.98 5.49
N ALA A 36 -13.37 -12.73 4.19
CA ALA A 36 -12.73 -13.58 3.22
C ALA A 36 -11.23 -13.31 3.25
N GLU A 37 -10.45 -14.35 3.43
CA GLU A 37 -9.02 -14.23 3.25
C GLU A 37 -8.75 -14.03 1.77
N THR A 38 -8.51 -12.80 1.42
CA THR A 38 -8.06 -12.51 0.07
C THR A 38 -6.55 -12.63 0.06
N ASP A 39 -6.02 -13.30 -0.94
CA ASP A 39 -4.58 -13.43 -1.08
C ASP A 39 -3.92 -12.10 -1.42
N CYS A 40 -4.69 -11.14 -1.91
CA CYS A 40 -4.18 -9.84 -2.34
C CYS A 40 -5.02 -8.71 -1.77
N ARG A 41 -4.36 -7.58 -1.58
CA ARG A 41 -5.00 -6.34 -1.14
C ARG A 41 -4.63 -5.22 -2.09
N THR A 42 -5.41 -4.16 -2.05
CA THR A 42 -5.10 -2.93 -2.77
C THR A 42 -4.71 -1.83 -1.81
N GLY A 43 -3.97 -0.88 -2.31
CA GLY A 43 -3.58 0.30 -1.55
C GLY A 43 -3.07 1.38 -2.46
N VAL A 44 -2.81 2.55 -1.87
CA VAL A 44 -2.30 3.71 -2.59
C VAL A 44 -0.85 3.93 -2.19
N VAL A 45 0.01 4.07 -3.18
CA VAL A 45 1.43 4.37 -2.95
C VAL A 45 1.53 5.79 -2.42
N THR A 46 2.19 5.96 -1.28
CA THR A 46 2.38 7.28 -0.68
C THR A 46 3.79 7.80 -0.82
N ALA A 47 4.76 6.90 -0.97
CA ALA A 47 6.15 7.28 -1.17
C ALA A 47 6.89 6.14 -1.86
N VAL A 48 7.93 6.49 -2.60
CA VAL A 48 8.74 5.51 -3.32
C VAL A 48 10.21 5.79 -3.10
N GLY A 49 11.01 4.74 -3.02
CA GLY A 49 12.45 4.85 -2.98
C GLY A 49 13.01 5.18 -4.37
N ALA A 50 14.25 5.64 -4.39
CA ALA A 50 14.88 6.11 -5.63
C ALA A 50 15.01 5.01 -6.69
N GLU A 51 15.06 3.76 -6.27
CA GLU A 51 15.23 2.63 -7.19
C GLU A 51 13.93 1.88 -7.47
N ALA A 52 12.81 2.37 -6.97
CA ALA A 52 11.50 1.76 -7.22
C ALA A 52 10.98 2.26 -8.56
N ALA A 53 11.32 1.55 -9.61
CA ALA A 53 11.01 1.96 -10.96
C ALA A 53 9.56 1.66 -11.34
N GLY A 54 8.96 2.56 -12.11
CA GLY A 54 7.63 2.33 -12.70
C GLY A 54 6.46 2.60 -11.78
N ILE A 55 6.71 3.06 -10.56
CA ILE A 55 5.67 3.35 -9.57
C ILE A 55 5.87 4.77 -9.06
N GLU A 56 4.78 5.48 -8.87
CA GLU A 56 4.80 6.86 -8.36
C GLU A 56 3.80 7.02 -7.23
N PRO A 57 4.02 8.00 -6.34
CA PRO A 57 3.02 8.32 -5.32
C PRO A 57 1.68 8.65 -5.95
N GLY A 58 0.63 8.12 -5.38
CA GLY A 58 -0.72 8.27 -5.90
C GLY A 58 -1.20 7.09 -6.71
N ASP A 59 -0.30 6.20 -7.11
CA ASP A 59 -0.70 5.00 -7.84
C ASP A 59 -1.45 4.04 -6.93
N LYS A 60 -2.49 3.43 -7.47
CA LYS A 60 -3.21 2.38 -6.80
C LYS A 60 -2.66 1.05 -7.24
N VAL A 61 -2.28 0.23 -6.29
CA VAL A 61 -1.57 -1.02 -6.59
C VAL A 61 -2.20 -2.20 -5.88
N LEU A 62 -1.93 -3.37 -6.44
CA LEU A 62 -2.31 -4.66 -5.86
C LEU A 62 -1.07 -5.33 -5.32
N PHE A 63 -1.17 -5.87 -4.12
CA PHE A 63 -0.03 -6.53 -3.47
C PHE A 63 -0.51 -7.72 -2.65
N PRO A 64 0.35 -8.71 -2.40
CA PRO A 64 -0.01 -9.83 -1.54
C PRO A 64 -0.36 -9.37 -0.13
N SER A 65 -1.39 -9.99 0.46
CA SER A 65 -1.87 -9.56 1.77
C SER A 65 -0.83 -9.67 2.87
N ASP A 66 0.12 -10.57 2.73
CA ASP A 66 1.18 -10.78 3.70
C ASP A 66 2.51 -10.16 3.31
N ALA A 67 2.54 -9.37 2.23
CA ALA A 67 3.77 -8.76 1.76
C ALA A 67 4.19 -7.61 2.65
N GLY A 68 5.49 -7.48 2.83
CA GLY A 68 6.09 -6.34 3.50
C GLY A 68 5.85 -6.31 5.00
N TYR A 69 6.06 -5.14 5.55
CA TYR A 69 5.95 -4.90 6.99
C TYR A 69 4.90 -3.87 7.27
N GLU A 70 4.08 -4.11 8.28
CA GLU A 70 3.13 -3.12 8.72
C GLU A 70 3.82 -2.17 9.69
N VAL A 71 3.71 -0.88 9.43
CA VAL A 71 4.29 0.17 10.27
C VAL A 71 3.18 1.13 10.65
N ARG A 72 3.15 1.49 11.92
CA ARG A 72 2.18 2.49 12.40
C ARG A 72 2.88 3.80 12.69
N LEU A 73 2.43 4.83 12.01
CA LEU A 73 2.93 6.19 12.23
C LEU A 73 1.76 7.09 12.56
N ALA A 74 1.83 7.75 13.70
CA ALA A 74 0.82 8.72 14.14
C ALA A 74 -0.61 8.16 14.02
N GLY A 75 -0.79 6.90 14.38
CA GLY A 75 -2.10 6.26 14.33
C GLY A 75 -2.53 5.72 12.98
N THR A 76 -1.72 5.92 11.97
CA THR A 76 -2.00 5.42 10.62
C THR A 76 -1.13 4.20 10.32
N ALA A 77 -1.76 3.13 9.89
CA ALA A 77 -1.02 1.92 9.49
C ALA A 77 -0.68 2.01 8.00
N VAL A 78 0.59 1.78 7.71
CA VAL A 78 1.07 1.70 6.32
C VAL A 78 1.85 0.42 6.15
N ARG A 79 2.02 0.00 4.89
CA ARG A 79 2.84 -1.15 4.53
C ARG A 79 4.07 -0.68 3.81
N VAL A 80 5.20 -1.22 4.22
CA VAL A 80 6.47 -0.97 3.53
C VAL A 80 6.91 -2.27 2.90
N MET A 81 7.09 -2.26 1.60
CA MET A 81 7.51 -3.45 0.87
C MET A 81 8.42 -3.07 -0.28
N ARG A 82 8.99 -4.07 -0.91
CA ARG A 82 9.87 -3.84 -2.04
C ARG A 82 9.07 -3.79 -3.32
N ARG A 83 9.59 -3.04 -4.30
CA ARG A 83 8.93 -2.88 -5.60
C ARG A 83 8.54 -4.20 -6.25
N PRO A 84 9.41 -5.24 -6.27
CA PRO A 84 9.05 -6.52 -6.89
C PRO A 84 7.90 -7.25 -6.21
N GLU A 85 7.53 -6.87 -5.00
CA GLU A 85 6.40 -7.49 -4.31
C GLU A 85 5.06 -6.97 -4.80
N LEU A 86 5.05 -5.85 -5.51
CA LEU A 86 3.82 -5.34 -6.12
C LEU A 86 3.47 -6.19 -7.32
N ILE A 87 2.20 -6.56 -7.40
CA ILE A 87 1.72 -7.47 -8.45
C ILE A 87 1.29 -6.68 -9.67
N ALA A 88 0.52 -5.61 -9.45
CA ALA A 88 -0.11 -4.88 -10.54
C ALA A 88 -0.47 -3.47 -10.11
N ARG A 89 -0.62 -2.60 -11.10
CA ARG A 89 -1.20 -1.28 -10.90
C ARG A 89 -2.67 -1.37 -11.25
N VAL A 90 -3.52 -0.80 -10.39
CA VAL A 90 -4.96 -0.83 -10.60
C VAL A 90 -5.37 0.47 -11.30
N HIS A 91 -6.08 0.35 -12.39
CA HIS A 91 -6.63 1.48 -13.13
C HIS A 91 -8.15 1.49 -13.01
N ASP A 92 -8.68 2.68 -12.84
CA ASP A 92 -10.13 2.86 -12.84
C ASP A 92 -10.68 2.96 -14.26
#